data_072fef24ac97e8db74022065bbed1347
#
_entry.id   072fef24ac97e8db74022065bbed1347
#
_cell.length_a   1.000
_cell.length_b   1.000
_cell.length_c   1.000
_cell.angle_alpha   90.00
_cell.angle_beta   90.00
_cell.angle_gamma   90.00
#
_symmetry.space_group_name_H-M   'P 1'
#
loop_
_entity.id
_entity.type
_entity.pdbx_description
1 polymer ?
#
loop_
_entity_poly.entity_id
_entity_poly.type
_entity_poly.pdbx_seq_one_letter_code
_entity_poly.pdbx_strand_id
1 'polypeptide(L)'
;MITLTVKSLKGDIIKNSIVIYNGEEHKVNGKISIDTHDEIEITVKAEGYSDNTFTIKKSDYDIEKDVLMLPTKTVEEAVAKTVIDASPIIDAFIFNMPTTIDEAKQAYKNLDKNIKAQKDIIDKALKDDAMDILQAQATNLIYVAKAQLQTAMDYYVNARKQYSSNPFKSWVSFRNYMEYTSMIAGIYLLRANLTKYCNTILEKIQEKI
;
A
#
# COMPACT_ATOMS: atom_id res chain seq x y z
N MET A 1 28.26 18.88 1.15
CA MET A 1 28.73 17.59 0.56
C MET A 1 27.65 16.53 0.78
N ILE A 2 27.40 15.68 -0.22
CA ILE A 2 26.43 14.57 -0.12
C ILE A 2 27.21 13.25 -0.12
N THR A 3 27.00 12.41 0.89
CA THR A 3 27.61 11.09 0.98
C THR A 3 26.53 10.03 0.84
N LEU A 4 26.62 9.18 -0.17
CA LEU A 4 25.69 8.08 -0.42
C LEU A 4 26.35 6.75 -0.08
N THR A 5 25.60 5.87 0.60
CA THR A 5 26.00 4.47 0.80
C THR A 5 24.95 3.57 0.16
N VAL A 6 25.37 2.77 -0.82
CA VAL A 6 24.47 1.87 -1.55
C VAL A 6 24.37 0.54 -0.81
N LYS A 7 23.16 0.18 -0.38
CA LYS A 7 22.89 -1.00 0.46
C LYS A 7 21.79 -1.87 -0.10
N SER A 8 21.88 -3.17 0.15
CA SER A 8 20.75 -4.09 -0.02
C SER A 8 19.69 -3.84 1.06
N LEU A 9 18.50 -4.44 0.91
CA LEU A 9 17.47 -4.41 1.96
C LEU A 9 17.92 -5.04 3.29
N LYS A 10 18.93 -5.93 3.24
CA LYS A 10 19.53 -6.54 4.44
C LYS A 10 20.60 -5.67 5.10
N GLY A 11 20.89 -4.50 4.53
CA GLY A 11 21.92 -3.58 5.02
C GLY A 11 23.33 -3.86 4.49
N ASP A 12 23.51 -4.88 3.66
CA ASP A 12 24.82 -5.19 3.07
C ASP A 12 25.22 -4.14 2.03
N ILE A 13 26.48 -3.74 2.03
CA ILE A 13 27.01 -2.80 1.04
C ILE A 13 27.07 -3.45 -0.33
N ILE A 14 26.42 -2.84 -1.32
CA ILE A 14 26.45 -3.29 -2.72
C ILE A 14 27.68 -2.72 -3.40
N LYS A 15 28.63 -3.60 -3.71
CA LYS A 15 29.82 -3.25 -4.51
C LYS A 15 29.46 -3.23 -6.00
N ASN A 16 30.23 -2.50 -6.80
CA ASN A 16 30.05 -2.37 -8.26
C ASN A 16 28.70 -1.74 -8.66
N SER A 17 28.26 -0.74 -7.92
CA SER A 17 27.12 0.09 -8.31
C SER A 17 27.55 1.27 -9.21
N ILE A 18 26.59 1.82 -9.93
CA ILE A 18 26.75 3.01 -10.77
C ILE A 18 25.86 4.11 -10.19
N VAL A 19 26.43 5.27 -9.93
CA VAL A 19 25.70 6.46 -9.49
C VAL A 19 25.72 7.47 -10.62
N ILE A 20 24.57 7.92 -11.08
CA ILE A 20 24.40 8.87 -12.17
C ILE A 20 23.89 10.18 -11.58
N TYR A 21 24.61 11.26 -11.83
CA TYR A 21 24.19 12.61 -11.50
C TYR A 21 24.79 13.61 -12.49
N ASN A 22 24.10 14.71 -12.74
CA ASN A 22 24.49 15.71 -13.75
C ASN A 22 24.77 15.14 -15.17
N GLY A 23 24.12 13.98 -15.49
CA GLY A 23 24.29 13.29 -16.77
C GLY A 23 25.56 12.45 -16.87
N GLU A 24 26.36 12.32 -15.80
CA GLU A 24 27.60 11.54 -15.78
C GLU A 24 27.43 10.26 -14.95
N GLU A 25 28.04 9.15 -15.41
CA GLU A 25 28.05 7.86 -14.72
C GLU A 25 29.32 7.66 -13.90
N HIS A 26 29.17 7.37 -12.63
CA HIS A 26 30.27 7.11 -11.70
C HIS A 26 30.18 5.68 -11.17
N LYS A 27 31.19 4.84 -11.48
CA LYS A 27 31.30 3.50 -10.87
C LYS A 27 31.78 3.63 -9.43
N VAL A 28 31.05 3.05 -8.52
CA VAL A 28 31.29 3.17 -7.08
C VAL A 28 31.35 1.81 -6.40
N ASN A 29 32.16 1.72 -5.35
CA ASN A 29 32.30 0.53 -4.54
C ASN A 29 31.49 0.68 -3.24
N GLY A 30 30.17 0.87 -3.40
CA GLY A 30 29.21 0.94 -2.30
C GLY A 30 29.10 2.31 -1.64
N LYS A 31 30.05 3.24 -1.82
CA LYS A 31 29.99 4.58 -1.22
C LYS A 31 30.56 5.63 -2.18
N ILE A 32 29.92 6.80 -2.25
CA ILE A 32 30.38 7.95 -3.03
C ILE A 32 30.10 9.23 -2.25
N SER A 33 31.01 10.23 -2.39
CA SER A 33 30.80 11.59 -1.92
C SER A 33 30.71 12.53 -3.11
N ILE A 34 29.66 13.34 -3.15
CA ILE A 34 29.38 14.32 -4.20
C ILE A 34 29.53 15.71 -3.56
N ASP A 35 30.45 16.50 -4.10
CA ASP A 35 30.71 17.85 -3.58
C ASP A 35 29.72 18.84 -4.19
N THR A 36 28.51 18.84 -3.64
CA THR A 36 27.47 19.80 -3.97
C THR A 36 26.58 20.08 -2.76
N HIS A 37 25.99 21.25 -2.73
CA HIS A 37 24.95 21.68 -1.80
C HIS A 37 23.66 22.06 -2.53
N ASP A 38 23.67 22.07 -3.87
CA ASP A 38 22.51 22.38 -4.69
C ASP A 38 21.58 21.18 -4.83
N GLU A 39 20.37 21.45 -5.31
CA GLU A 39 19.41 20.39 -5.63
C GLU A 39 19.95 19.51 -6.75
N ILE A 40 19.91 18.21 -6.56
CA ILE A 40 20.46 17.24 -7.50
C ILE A 40 19.57 16.00 -7.59
N GLU A 41 19.29 15.56 -8.83
CA GLU A 41 18.69 14.26 -9.09
C GLU A 41 19.77 13.20 -9.24
N ILE A 42 19.59 12.08 -8.57
CA ILE A 42 20.54 10.98 -8.52
C ILE A 42 19.83 9.68 -8.89
N THR A 43 20.40 8.94 -9.82
CA THR A 43 19.98 7.57 -10.14
C THR A 43 21.08 6.59 -9.74
N VAL A 44 20.72 5.55 -8.99
CA VAL A 44 21.64 4.48 -8.60
C VAL A 44 21.24 3.20 -9.30
N LYS A 45 22.20 2.54 -9.94
CA LYS A 45 22.07 1.26 -10.64
C LYS A 45 23.03 0.24 -10.06
N ALA A 46 22.58 -1.01 -9.94
CA ALA A 46 23.44 -2.14 -9.59
C ALA A 46 22.92 -3.41 -10.25
N GLU A 47 23.81 -4.32 -10.61
CA GLU A 47 23.45 -5.58 -11.24
C GLU A 47 22.58 -6.42 -10.30
N GLY A 48 21.44 -6.91 -10.80
CA GLY A 48 20.46 -7.67 -10.02
C GLY A 48 19.52 -6.82 -9.16
N TYR A 49 19.55 -5.49 -9.30
CA TYR A 49 18.69 -4.57 -8.56
C TYR A 49 17.95 -3.62 -9.50
N SER A 50 16.76 -3.18 -9.10
CA SER A 50 16.01 -2.15 -9.80
C SER A 50 16.67 -0.79 -9.63
N ASP A 51 16.64 0.04 -10.69
CA ASP A 51 17.15 1.42 -10.62
C ASP A 51 16.40 2.20 -9.53
N ASN A 52 17.15 3.00 -8.76
CA ASN A 52 16.59 3.86 -7.72
C ASN A 52 16.91 5.32 -8.04
N THR A 53 15.88 6.10 -8.38
CA THR A 53 16.02 7.54 -8.70
C THR A 53 15.35 8.38 -7.63
N PHE A 54 16.07 9.39 -7.13
CA PHE A 54 15.58 10.32 -6.12
C PHE A 54 16.25 11.68 -6.23
N THR A 55 15.59 12.70 -5.69
CA THR A 55 16.12 14.05 -5.63
C THR A 55 16.57 14.40 -4.22
N ILE A 56 17.75 14.96 -4.07
CA ILE A 56 18.21 15.61 -2.84
C ILE A 56 18.05 17.12 -3.03
N LYS A 57 17.28 17.72 -2.12
CA LYS A 57 17.05 19.17 -2.14
C LYS A 57 18.28 19.93 -1.69
N LYS A 58 18.40 21.19 -2.11
CA LYS A 58 19.43 22.10 -1.63
C LYS A 58 19.52 22.11 -0.10
N SER A 59 20.75 22.01 0.40
CA SER A 59 21.03 22.00 1.85
C SER A 59 22.35 22.70 2.16
N ASP A 60 22.36 23.47 3.23
CA ASP A 60 23.57 24.13 3.74
C ASP A 60 24.42 23.18 4.60
N TYR A 61 23.98 21.95 4.82
CA TYR A 61 24.64 20.94 5.62
C TYR A 61 25.07 19.74 4.80
N ASP A 62 26.08 19.03 5.29
CA ASP A 62 26.46 17.74 4.74
C ASP A 62 25.33 16.72 4.94
N ILE A 63 25.04 15.94 3.92
CA ILE A 63 23.98 14.94 3.91
C ILE A 63 24.60 13.55 3.81
N GLU A 64 24.29 12.68 4.74
CA GLU A 64 24.56 11.24 4.63
C GLU A 64 23.26 10.51 4.35
N LYS A 65 23.22 9.66 3.29
CA LYS A 65 22.03 8.93 2.89
C LYS A 65 22.36 7.50 2.50
N ASP A 66 21.68 6.55 3.13
CA ASP A 66 21.64 5.18 2.67
C ASP A 66 20.66 5.03 1.50
N VAL A 67 21.15 4.49 0.39
CA VAL A 67 20.35 4.17 -0.79
C VAL A 67 20.06 2.68 -0.78
N LEU A 68 18.82 2.33 -0.44
CA LEU A 68 18.38 0.95 -0.42
C LEU A 68 17.98 0.49 -1.82
N MET A 69 18.57 -0.58 -2.29
CA MET A 69 18.33 -1.17 -3.62
C MET A 69 17.41 -2.38 -3.50
N LEU A 70 16.40 -2.45 -4.37
CA LEU A 70 15.45 -3.55 -4.46
C LEU A 70 15.94 -4.58 -5.47
N PRO A 71 16.10 -5.87 -5.11
CA PRO A 71 16.49 -6.91 -6.06
C PRO A 71 15.50 -7.04 -7.22
N THR A 72 15.99 -7.02 -8.47
CA THR A 72 15.15 -7.08 -9.68
C THR A 72 14.32 -8.37 -9.74
N LYS A 73 14.92 -9.51 -9.44
CA LYS A 73 14.20 -10.79 -9.40
C LYS A 73 13.04 -10.79 -8.40
N THR A 74 13.24 -10.19 -7.23
CA THR A 74 12.20 -10.12 -6.20
C THR A 74 11.05 -9.21 -6.64
N VAL A 75 11.36 -8.12 -7.36
CA VAL A 75 10.35 -7.19 -7.88
C VAL A 75 9.60 -7.81 -9.06
N GLU A 76 10.30 -8.41 -10.01
CA GLU A 76 9.67 -9.08 -11.16
C GLU A 76 8.84 -10.30 -10.73
N GLU A 77 9.34 -11.15 -9.84
CA GLU A 77 8.59 -12.27 -9.29
C GLU A 77 7.41 -11.83 -8.43
N ALA A 78 7.58 -10.80 -7.61
CA ALA A 78 6.50 -10.23 -6.82
C ALA A 78 5.44 -9.55 -7.72
N VAL A 79 5.86 -8.81 -8.76
CA VAL A 79 4.94 -8.21 -9.73
C VAL A 79 4.23 -9.28 -10.55
N ALA A 80 4.94 -10.29 -11.05
CA ALA A 80 4.34 -11.39 -11.81
C ALA A 80 3.37 -12.22 -10.94
N LYS A 81 3.72 -12.58 -9.72
CA LYS A 81 2.83 -13.23 -8.76
C LYS A 81 1.68 -12.30 -8.35
N THR A 82 1.94 -11.03 -8.13
CA THR A 82 0.92 -10.04 -7.77
C THR A 82 -0.10 -9.87 -8.89
N VAL A 83 0.32 -9.87 -10.15
CA VAL A 83 -0.58 -9.82 -11.31
C VAL A 83 -1.42 -11.10 -11.42
N ILE A 84 -0.84 -12.27 -11.15
CA ILE A 84 -1.56 -13.55 -11.20
C ILE A 84 -2.55 -13.68 -10.03
N ASP A 85 -2.19 -13.24 -8.82
CA ASP A 85 -3.02 -13.39 -7.61
C ASP A 85 -3.90 -12.16 -7.31
N ALA A 86 -3.63 -11.00 -7.91
CA ALA A 86 -4.39 -9.77 -7.66
C ALA A 86 -5.70 -9.70 -8.44
N SER A 87 -5.81 -10.34 -9.62
CA SER A 87 -7.08 -10.37 -10.38
C SER A 87 -8.26 -10.83 -9.54
N PRO A 88 -8.20 -11.97 -8.82
CA PRO A 88 -9.28 -12.39 -7.94
C PRO A 88 -9.53 -11.43 -6.77
N ILE A 89 -8.49 -10.77 -6.26
CA ILE A 89 -8.60 -9.79 -5.18
C ILE A 89 -9.27 -8.52 -5.67
N ILE A 90 -8.85 -7.99 -6.81
CA ILE A 90 -9.43 -6.79 -7.40
C ILE A 90 -10.91 -7.02 -7.67
N ASP A 91 -11.27 -8.11 -8.33
CA ASP A 91 -12.67 -8.45 -8.65
C ASP A 91 -13.52 -8.67 -7.39
N ALA A 92 -12.95 -9.29 -6.36
CA ALA A 92 -13.64 -9.54 -5.11
C ALA A 92 -13.94 -8.25 -4.32
N PHE A 93 -13.12 -7.19 -4.48
CA PHE A 93 -13.28 -5.93 -3.77
C PHE A 93 -13.99 -4.84 -4.58
N ILE A 94 -14.35 -5.06 -5.85
CA ILE A 94 -15.09 -4.07 -6.63
C ILE A 94 -16.40 -3.74 -5.91
N PHE A 95 -16.54 -2.49 -5.49
CA PHE A 95 -17.77 -1.97 -4.95
C PHE A 95 -18.69 -1.53 -6.08
N ASN A 96 -19.58 -2.43 -6.49
CA ASN A 96 -20.63 -2.11 -7.44
C ASN A 96 -21.67 -1.20 -6.78
N MET A 97 -21.96 -0.05 -7.39
CA MET A 97 -22.91 0.93 -6.86
C MET A 97 -24.30 0.30 -6.71
N PRO A 98 -24.81 0.13 -5.46
CA PRO A 98 -26.13 -0.44 -5.24
C PRO A 98 -27.24 0.51 -5.68
N THR A 99 -28.35 0.00 -6.16
CA THR A 99 -29.54 0.76 -6.55
C THR A 99 -30.62 0.72 -5.47
N THR A 100 -30.59 -0.31 -4.62
CA THR A 100 -31.53 -0.51 -3.51
C THR A 100 -30.81 -0.63 -2.17
N ILE A 101 -31.55 -0.43 -1.07
CA ILE A 101 -30.98 -0.56 0.28
C ILE A 101 -30.57 -2.02 0.59
N ASP A 102 -31.27 -2.99 0.04
CA ASP A 102 -30.96 -4.41 0.26
C ASP A 102 -29.68 -4.80 -0.50
N GLU A 103 -29.49 -4.29 -1.73
CA GLU A 103 -28.22 -4.40 -2.45
C GLU A 103 -27.07 -3.69 -1.68
N ALA A 104 -27.34 -2.52 -1.09
CA ALA A 104 -26.37 -1.80 -0.28
C ALA A 104 -25.91 -2.60 0.95
N LYS A 105 -26.85 -3.26 1.64
CA LYS A 105 -26.55 -4.17 2.75
C LYS A 105 -25.74 -5.38 2.29
N GLN A 106 -26.07 -5.95 1.15
CA GLN A 106 -25.34 -7.10 0.60
C GLN A 106 -23.92 -6.69 0.18
N ALA A 107 -23.76 -5.54 -0.45
CA ALA A 107 -22.45 -5.00 -0.82
C ALA A 107 -21.55 -4.78 0.41
N TYR A 108 -22.10 -4.24 1.50
CA TYR A 108 -21.38 -4.11 2.77
C TYR A 108 -20.94 -5.47 3.35
N LYS A 109 -21.83 -6.47 3.37
CA LYS A 109 -21.51 -7.82 3.84
C LYS A 109 -20.42 -8.49 2.99
N ASN A 110 -20.44 -8.27 1.69
CA ASN A 110 -19.44 -8.78 0.77
C ASN A 110 -18.06 -8.17 1.05
N LEU A 111 -17.97 -6.84 1.27
CA LEU A 111 -16.71 -6.19 1.65
C LEU A 111 -16.13 -6.78 2.95
N ASP A 112 -16.94 -6.96 3.99
CA ASP A 112 -16.52 -7.56 5.27
C ASP A 112 -16.03 -9.00 5.08
N LYS A 113 -16.80 -9.81 4.33
CA LYS A 113 -16.44 -11.20 4.01
C LYS A 113 -15.12 -11.29 3.25
N ASN A 114 -14.94 -10.44 2.23
CA ASN A 114 -13.75 -10.46 1.39
C ASN A 114 -12.50 -10.01 2.17
N ILE A 115 -12.63 -9.00 3.04
CA ILE A 115 -11.55 -8.60 3.95
C ILE A 115 -11.14 -9.74 4.88
N LYS A 116 -12.10 -10.48 5.44
CA LYS A 116 -11.81 -11.64 6.29
C LYS A 116 -11.09 -12.74 5.52
N ALA A 117 -11.60 -13.12 4.34
CA ALA A 117 -10.97 -14.13 3.50
C ALA A 117 -9.53 -13.77 3.12
N GLN A 118 -9.27 -12.50 2.81
CA GLN A 118 -7.93 -12.03 2.49
C GLN A 118 -6.98 -12.06 3.69
N LYS A 119 -7.47 -11.74 4.89
CA LYS A 119 -6.69 -11.88 6.13
C LYS A 119 -6.30 -13.34 6.38
N ASP A 120 -7.21 -14.28 6.17
CA ASP A 120 -6.94 -15.71 6.35
C ASP A 120 -5.82 -16.20 5.40
N ILE A 121 -5.78 -15.69 4.15
CA ILE A 121 -4.71 -15.99 3.18
C ILE A 121 -3.37 -15.42 3.68
N ILE A 122 -3.35 -14.18 4.16
CA ILE A 122 -2.16 -13.52 4.69
C ILE A 122 -1.66 -14.26 5.95
N ASP A 123 -2.55 -14.60 6.87
CA ASP A 123 -2.18 -15.30 8.10
C ASP A 123 -1.62 -16.70 7.81
N LYS A 124 -2.13 -17.37 6.77
CA LYS A 124 -1.57 -18.64 6.29
C LYS A 124 -0.17 -18.43 5.70
N ALA A 125 0.01 -17.45 4.81
CA ALA A 125 1.31 -17.13 4.21
C ALA A 125 2.35 -16.79 5.29
N LEU A 126 1.94 -16.10 6.37
CA LEU A 126 2.80 -15.80 7.51
C LEU A 126 3.25 -17.06 8.27
N LYS A 127 2.38 -18.05 8.42
CA LYS A 127 2.71 -19.34 9.04
C LYS A 127 3.66 -20.18 8.18
N ASP A 128 3.47 -20.11 6.87
CA ASP A 128 4.25 -20.88 5.89
C ASP A 128 5.59 -20.19 5.51
N ASP A 129 5.93 -19.07 6.18
CA ASP A 129 7.13 -18.23 5.91
C ASP A 129 7.26 -17.76 4.45
N ALA A 130 6.14 -17.67 3.74
CA ALA A 130 6.08 -17.21 2.35
C ALA A 130 6.14 -15.67 2.27
N MET A 131 7.30 -15.08 2.64
CA MET A 131 7.47 -13.63 2.86
C MET A 131 7.22 -12.77 1.63
N ASP A 132 7.63 -13.23 0.45
CA ASP A 132 7.41 -12.56 -0.83
C ASP A 132 5.91 -12.46 -1.17
N ILE A 133 5.17 -13.56 -1.00
CA ILE A 133 3.71 -13.60 -1.15
C ILE A 133 3.04 -12.73 -0.10
N LEU A 134 3.50 -12.81 1.16
CA LEU A 134 2.95 -12.09 2.28
C LEU A 134 3.01 -10.56 2.09
N GLN A 135 4.16 -10.02 1.68
CA GLN A 135 4.33 -8.59 1.44
C GLN A 135 3.44 -8.10 0.30
N ALA A 136 3.38 -8.84 -0.81
CA ALA A 136 2.53 -8.50 -1.95
C ALA A 136 1.04 -8.50 -1.57
N GLN A 137 0.58 -9.53 -0.86
CA GLN A 137 -0.82 -9.67 -0.43
C GLN A 137 -1.22 -8.60 0.60
N ALA A 138 -0.36 -8.29 1.58
CA ALA A 138 -0.62 -7.24 2.55
C ALA A 138 -0.70 -5.87 1.88
N THR A 139 0.19 -5.58 0.93
CA THR A 139 0.19 -4.32 0.16
C THR A 139 -1.09 -4.20 -0.67
N ASN A 140 -1.47 -5.24 -1.40
CA ASN A 140 -2.71 -5.25 -2.19
C ASN A 140 -3.95 -5.07 -1.32
N LEU A 141 -4.04 -5.75 -0.18
CA LEU A 141 -5.14 -5.58 0.76
C LEU A 141 -5.25 -4.13 1.25
N ILE A 142 -4.11 -3.49 1.58
CA ILE A 142 -4.09 -2.10 2.01
C ILE A 142 -4.64 -1.17 0.92
N TYR A 143 -4.11 -1.26 -0.30
CA TYR A 143 -4.46 -0.33 -1.37
C TYR A 143 -5.86 -0.59 -1.92
N VAL A 144 -6.16 -1.82 -2.30
CA VAL A 144 -7.43 -2.17 -2.94
C VAL A 144 -8.58 -2.05 -1.94
N ALA A 145 -8.47 -2.64 -0.76
CA ALA A 145 -9.53 -2.58 0.23
C ALA A 145 -9.77 -1.16 0.74
N LYS A 146 -8.72 -0.35 0.99
CA LYS A 146 -8.91 1.05 1.38
C LYS A 146 -9.62 1.87 0.32
N ALA A 147 -9.27 1.71 -0.95
CA ALA A 147 -9.92 2.42 -2.06
C ALA A 147 -11.41 2.04 -2.15
N GLN A 148 -11.74 0.76 -2.10
CA GLN A 148 -13.12 0.28 -2.17
C GLN A 148 -13.94 0.65 -0.93
N LEU A 149 -13.35 0.61 0.26
CA LEU A 149 -13.99 1.10 1.48
C LEU A 149 -14.26 2.62 1.43
N GLN A 150 -13.40 3.40 0.77
CA GLN A 150 -13.66 4.83 0.56
C GLN A 150 -14.82 5.03 -0.40
N THR A 151 -14.85 4.32 -1.54
CA THR A 151 -15.95 4.37 -2.50
C THR A 151 -17.28 3.99 -1.84
N ALA A 152 -17.30 2.93 -1.04
CA ALA A 152 -18.47 2.52 -0.29
C ALA A 152 -18.91 3.58 0.73
N MET A 153 -17.97 4.19 1.45
CA MET A 153 -18.22 5.27 2.39
C MET A 153 -18.92 6.45 1.71
N ASP A 154 -18.37 6.92 0.59
CA ASP A 154 -18.90 8.05 -0.15
C ASP A 154 -20.32 7.76 -0.66
N TYR A 155 -20.54 6.55 -1.16
CA TYR A 155 -21.88 6.10 -1.55
C TYR A 155 -22.86 6.12 -0.37
N TYR A 156 -22.54 5.48 0.77
CA TYR A 156 -23.46 5.42 1.91
C TYR A 156 -23.74 6.79 2.54
N VAL A 157 -22.74 7.67 2.61
CA VAL A 157 -22.92 9.05 3.07
C VAL A 157 -23.88 9.81 2.16
N ASN A 158 -23.71 9.70 0.84
CA ASN A 158 -24.58 10.37 -0.13
C ASN A 158 -25.98 9.78 -0.13
N ALA A 159 -26.13 8.45 -0.08
CA ALA A 159 -27.44 7.81 0.01
C ALA A 159 -28.19 8.20 1.31
N ARG A 160 -27.47 8.27 2.45
CA ARG A 160 -28.08 8.74 3.72
C ARG A 160 -28.58 10.18 3.64
N LYS A 161 -27.88 11.08 2.92
CA LYS A 161 -28.28 12.48 2.77
C LYS A 161 -29.69 12.63 2.19
N GLN A 162 -30.14 11.71 1.35
CA GLN A 162 -31.51 11.72 0.79
C GLN A 162 -32.58 11.61 1.86
N TYR A 163 -32.27 11.05 3.03
CA TYR A 163 -33.17 10.86 4.15
C TYR A 163 -32.91 11.83 5.31
N SER A 164 -31.85 12.64 5.25
CA SER A 164 -31.41 13.49 6.37
C SER A 164 -32.24 14.76 6.55
N SER A 165 -32.88 15.28 5.49
CA SER A 165 -33.70 16.53 5.55
C SER A 165 -34.98 16.35 6.34
N ASN A 166 -35.55 15.16 6.39
CA ASN A 166 -36.68 14.78 7.26
C ASN A 166 -36.72 13.27 7.48
N PRO A 167 -35.86 12.71 8.36
CA PRO A 167 -35.77 11.27 8.57
C PRO A 167 -37.05 10.69 9.19
N PHE A 168 -37.86 11.55 9.86
CA PHE A 168 -39.11 11.13 10.50
C PHE A 168 -40.35 11.31 9.62
N LYS A 169 -40.19 11.70 8.36
CA LYS A 169 -41.31 11.84 7.42
C LYS A 169 -42.17 10.58 7.28
N SER A 170 -41.52 9.41 7.35
CA SER A 170 -42.16 8.10 7.35
C SER A 170 -41.30 7.07 8.08
N TRP A 171 -41.91 5.97 8.53
CA TRP A 171 -41.17 4.84 9.11
C TRP A 171 -40.11 4.29 8.14
N VAL A 172 -40.40 4.24 6.84
CA VAL A 172 -39.46 3.78 5.82
C VAL A 172 -38.27 4.73 5.72
N SER A 173 -38.47 6.03 5.72
CA SER A 173 -37.39 7.03 5.69
C SER A 173 -36.48 6.93 6.92
N PHE A 174 -37.07 6.80 8.10
CA PHE A 174 -36.33 6.60 9.35
C PHE A 174 -35.51 5.33 9.32
N ARG A 175 -36.11 4.19 8.92
CA ARG A 175 -35.41 2.92 8.80
C ARG A 175 -34.24 3.01 7.85
N ASN A 176 -34.43 3.58 6.66
CA ASN A 176 -33.37 3.69 5.66
C ASN A 176 -32.22 4.59 6.15
N TYR A 177 -32.55 5.71 6.81
CA TYR A 177 -31.56 6.57 7.43
C TYR A 177 -30.71 5.81 8.45
N MET A 178 -31.31 5.04 9.32
CA MET A 178 -30.62 4.23 10.34
C MET A 178 -29.77 3.14 9.73
N GLU A 179 -30.25 2.46 8.69
CA GLU A 179 -29.51 1.41 7.98
C GLU A 179 -28.24 1.98 7.33
N TYR A 180 -28.33 3.12 6.62
CA TYR A 180 -27.14 3.76 6.06
C TYR A 180 -26.19 4.26 7.15
N THR A 181 -26.70 4.77 8.25
CA THR A 181 -25.90 5.17 9.41
C THR A 181 -25.12 3.99 10.00
N SER A 182 -25.75 2.83 10.12
CA SER A 182 -25.12 1.60 10.58
C SER A 182 -24.01 1.12 9.63
N MET A 183 -24.25 1.14 8.31
CA MET A 183 -23.24 0.77 7.31
C MET A 183 -22.04 1.72 7.32
N ILE A 184 -22.25 3.03 7.45
CA ILE A 184 -21.19 4.03 7.60
C ILE A 184 -20.34 3.73 8.84
N ALA A 185 -20.96 3.49 9.99
CA ALA A 185 -20.23 3.12 11.21
C ALA A 185 -19.43 1.82 11.03
N GLY A 186 -20.02 0.83 10.36
CA GLY A 186 -19.35 -0.42 10.02
C GLY A 186 -18.13 -0.22 9.13
N ILE A 187 -18.20 0.63 8.11
CA ILE A 187 -17.05 0.97 7.25
C ILE A 187 -15.92 1.64 8.05
N TYR A 188 -16.23 2.56 8.96
CA TYR A 188 -15.21 3.15 9.85
C TYR A 188 -14.49 2.08 10.67
N LEU A 189 -15.24 1.15 11.24
CA LEU A 189 -14.69 0.05 12.04
C LEU A 189 -13.83 -0.88 11.19
N LEU A 190 -14.29 -1.24 9.98
CA LEU A 190 -13.52 -2.06 9.05
C LEU A 190 -12.19 -1.39 8.67
N ARG A 191 -12.19 -0.07 8.39
CA ARG A 191 -10.97 0.69 8.08
C ARG A 191 -9.98 0.70 9.23
N ALA A 192 -10.46 0.96 10.45
CA ALA A 192 -9.63 0.97 11.65
C ALA A 192 -8.99 -0.41 11.90
N ASN A 193 -9.79 -1.46 11.84
CA ASN A 193 -9.33 -2.84 12.04
C ASN A 193 -8.37 -3.29 10.93
N LEU A 194 -8.61 -2.91 9.68
CA LEU A 194 -7.72 -3.20 8.56
C LEU A 194 -6.38 -2.51 8.75
N THR A 195 -6.36 -1.23 9.12
CA THR A 195 -5.12 -0.48 9.35
C THR A 195 -4.29 -1.11 10.48
N LYS A 196 -4.93 -1.45 11.60
CA LYS A 196 -4.26 -2.13 12.72
C LYS A 196 -3.67 -3.48 12.29
N TYR A 197 -4.45 -4.29 11.59
CA TYR A 197 -4.01 -5.59 11.08
C TYR A 197 -2.79 -5.46 10.17
N CYS A 198 -2.86 -4.55 9.18
CA CYS A 198 -1.75 -4.35 8.23
C CYS A 198 -0.46 -3.88 8.93
N ASN A 199 -0.56 -2.99 9.91
CA ASN A 199 0.60 -2.57 10.68
C ASN A 199 1.24 -3.74 11.44
N THR A 200 0.43 -4.58 12.09
CA THR A 200 0.91 -5.80 12.77
C THR A 200 1.61 -6.76 11.81
N ILE A 201 1.09 -6.94 10.58
CA ILE A 201 1.74 -7.80 9.59
C ILE A 201 3.07 -7.20 9.12
N LEU A 202 3.12 -5.89 8.87
CA LEU A 202 4.36 -5.21 8.47
C LEU A 202 5.44 -5.31 9.57
N GLU A 203 5.06 -5.16 10.83
CA GLU A 203 5.97 -5.36 11.98
C GLU A 203 6.53 -6.79 11.99
N LYS A 204 5.67 -7.80 11.83
CA LYS A 204 6.11 -9.21 11.78
C LYS A 204 6.99 -9.54 10.58
N ILE A 205 6.77 -8.90 9.43
CA ILE A 205 7.64 -9.02 8.26
C ILE A 205 9.02 -8.42 8.58
N GLN A 206 9.05 -7.24 9.21
CA GLN A 206 10.28 -6.57 9.60
C GLN A 206 11.10 -7.37 10.63
N GLU A 207 10.45 -8.06 11.56
CA GLU A 207 11.12 -8.93 12.55
C GLU A 207 11.79 -10.17 11.92
N LYS A 208 11.35 -10.58 10.72
CA LYS A 208 11.84 -11.78 10.03
C LYS A 208 12.89 -11.48 8.95
N ILE A 209 13.06 -10.22 8.57
CA ILE A 209 14.07 -9.73 7.62
C ILE A 209 15.32 -9.26 8.35
#